data_d7c014d050357298a57fce2712985c52
#
_entry.id   d7c014d050357298a57fce2712985c52
#
_cell.length_a   1.000
_cell.length_b   1.000
_cell.length_c   1.000
_cell.angle_alpha   90.00
_cell.angle_beta   90.00
_cell.angle_gamma   90.00
#
_symmetry.space_group_name_H-M   'P 1'
#
loop_
_entity.id
_entity.type
_entity.pdbx_description
1 polymer ?
#
loop_
_entity_poly.entity_id
_entity_poly.type
_entity_poly.pdbx_seq_one_letter_code
_entity_poly.pdbx_strand_id
1 'polypeptide(L)'
;GVGAIGTFALGYLGDKISDWTGDRRWYLWIAGISTLVMLPFQFTAYLYVDLRAVIPALAVVSILGGMYLGPSFAMTQGLVTISMRAVASALLLFMLNIIGMGLGPYFVGVASDMLSTDYEINSLRYALCLCVFANLWAAFHYFMGARTLREDLDSTEALMMQKAE
;
A
#
# COMPACT_ATOMS: atom_id res chain seq x y z
N GLY A 1 8.97 -10.27 -9.74
CA GLY A 1 10.42 -10.07 -9.62
C GLY A 1 10.76 -8.81 -8.85
N VAL A 2 10.74 -7.64 -9.51
CA VAL A 2 11.23 -6.37 -8.91
C VAL A 2 10.38 -5.93 -7.69
N GLY A 3 9.08 -6.15 -7.70
CA GLY A 3 8.20 -5.84 -6.57
C GLY A 3 8.48 -6.66 -5.31
N ALA A 4 8.94 -7.91 -5.47
CA ALA A 4 9.33 -8.75 -4.33
C ALA A 4 10.52 -8.15 -3.56
N ILE A 5 11.48 -7.54 -4.27
CA ILE A 5 12.61 -6.84 -3.65
C ILE A 5 12.10 -5.70 -2.75
N GLY A 6 11.10 -4.93 -3.22
CA GLY A 6 10.47 -3.88 -2.44
C GLY A 6 9.81 -4.39 -1.16
N THR A 7 9.05 -5.48 -1.26
CA THR A 7 8.37 -6.09 -0.10
C THR A 7 9.37 -6.55 0.96
N PHE A 8 10.46 -7.23 0.56
CA PHE A 8 11.51 -7.67 1.49
C PHE A 8 12.30 -6.50 2.07
N ALA A 9 12.70 -5.53 1.24
CA ALA A 9 13.52 -4.40 1.66
C ALA A 9 12.81 -3.57 2.74
N LEU A 10 11.50 -3.37 2.60
CA LEU A 10 10.76 -2.57 3.58
C LEU A 10 10.24 -3.36 4.76
N GLY A 11 9.97 -4.65 4.62
CA GLY A 11 9.84 -5.52 5.79
C GLY A 11 11.05 -5.35 6.69
N TYR A 12 12.25 -5.56 6.14
CA TYR A 12 13.50 -5.42 6.87
C TYR A 12 13.76 -4.00 7.42
N LEU A 13 13.48 -2.96 6.62
CA LEU A 13 13.61 -1.57 7.07
C LEU A 13 12.60 -1.22 8.17
N GLY A 14 11.37 -1.68 8.04
CA GLY A 14 10.33 -1.51 9.04
C GLY A 14 10.70 -2.13 10.38
N ASP A 15 11.18 -3.39 10.35
CA ASP A 15 11.66 -4.09 11.53
C ASP A 15 12.84 -3.32 12.18
N LYS A 16 13.87 -3.01 11.39
CA LYS A 16 15.07 -2.34 11.89
C LYS A 16 14.81 -0.95 12.48
N ILE A 17 13.95 -0.16 11.83
CA ILE A 17 13.61 1.19 12.32
C ILE A 17 12.70 1.09 13.55
N SER A 18 11.74 0.17 13.55
CA SER A 18 10.87 -0.10 14.70
C SER A 18 11.66 -0.56 15.90
N ASP A 19 12.63 -1.46 15.72
CA ASP A 19 13.51 -1.93 16.80
C ASP A 19 14.41 -0.82 17.33
N TRP A 20 14.97 0.00 16.44
CA TRP A 20 15.87 1.09 16.82
C TRP A 20 15.15 2.23 17.55
N THR A 21 13.92 2.53 17.16
CA THR A 21 13.11 3.63 17.75
C THR A 21 12.21 3.16 18.88
N GLY A 22 11.97 1.85 19.00
CA GLY A 22 10.99 1.28 19.92
C GLY A 22 9.55 1.61 19.56
N ASP A 23 9.29 2.05 18.30
CA ASP A 23 8.00 2.55 17.88
C ASP A 23 7.47 1.80 16.66
N ARG A 24 6.45 0.98 16.87
CA ARG A 24 5.80 0.19 15.81
C ARG A 24 5.01 1.02 14.80
N ARG A 25 4.76 2.30 15.05
CA ARG A 25 4.09 3.20 14.10
C ARG A 25 4.88 3.38 12.81
N TRP A 26 6.20 3.12 12.84
CA TRP A 26 7.05 3.16 11.66
C TRP A 26 6.59 2.25 10.52
N TYR A 27 5.94 1.12 10.82
CA TYR A 27 5.38 0.26 9.78
C TYR A 27 4.36 1.00 8.91
N LEU A 28 3.47 1.78 9.51
CA LEU A 28 2.46 2.55 8.78
C LEU A 28 3.06 3.82 8.17
N TRP A 29 3.98 4.50 8.85
CA TRP A 29 4.64 5.68 8.29
C TRP A 29 5.46 5.34 7.06
N ILE A 30 6.22 4.26 7.06
CA ILE A 30 6.99 3.82 5.90
C ILE A 30 6.06 3.48 4.74
N ALA A 31 4.96 2.77 4.98
CA ALA A 31 3.97 2.48 3.95
C ALA A 31 3.35 3.78 3.36
N GLY A 32 2.99 4.75 4.21
CA GLY A 32 2.48 6.04 3.78
C GLY A 32 3.51 6.87 2.99
N ILE A 33 4.75 6.93 3.48
CA ILE A 33 5.84 7.67 2.80
C ILE A 33 6.16 7.03 1.46
N SER A 34 6.31 5.70 1.39
CA SER A 34 6.59 5.01 0.12
C SER A 34 5.47 5.23 -0.91
N THR A 35 4.21 5.25 -0.47
CA THR A 35 3.07 5.56 -1.32
C THR A 35 3.14 6.99 -1.87
N LEU A 36 3.51 7.98 -1.05
CA LEU A 36 3.68 9.36 -1.51
C LEU A 36 4.88 9.52 -2.45
N VAL A 37 6.02 8.90 -2.11
CA VAL A 37 7.23 8.95 -2.95
C VAL A 37 6.98 8.30 -4.32
N MET A 38 6.09 7.32 -4.41
CA MET A 38 5.73 6.67 -5.66
C MET A 38 5.00 7.59 -6.65
N LEU A 39 4.26 8.61 -6.18
CA LEU A 39 3.41 9.47 -7.02
C LEU A 39 4.12 10.11 -8.22
N PRO A 40 5.26 10.82 -8.07
CA PRO A 40 5.93 11.44 -9.20
C PRO A 40 6.41 10.42 -10.23
N PHE A 41 6.81 9.24 -9.79
CA PHE A 41 7.22 8.15 -10.70
C PHE A 41 6.03 7.56 -11.45
N GLN A 42 4.85 7.47 -10.85
CA GLN A 42 3.63 7.05 -11.53
C GLN A 42 3.24 8.06 -12.61
N PHE A 43 3.24 9.36 -12.30
CA PHE A 43 2.98 10.38 -13.33
C PHE A 43 4.00 10.32 -14.46
N THR A 44 5.28 10.13 -14.15
CA THR A 44 6.32 9.94 -15.18
C THR A 44 6.03 8.70 -16.02
N ALA A 45 5.70 7.56 -15.39
CA ALA A 45 5.44 6.31 -16.09
C ALA A 45 4.21 6.38 -17.02
N TYR A 46 3.18 7.15 -16.64
CA TYR A 46 1.91 7.20 -17.39
C TYR A 46 1.87 8.31 -18.44
N LEU A 47 2.52 9.45 -18.20
CA LEU A 47 2.44 10.61 -19.09
C LEU A 47 3.59 10.73 -20.09
N TYR A 48 4.78 10.23 -19.74
CA TYR A 48 5.92 10.32 -20.65
C TYR A 48 5.84 9.25 -21.74
N VAL A 49 6.47 9.56 -22.89
CA VAL A 49 6.56 8.65 -24.05
C VAL A 49 7.97 8.07 -24.20
N ASP A 50 8.99 8.75 -23.66
CA ASP A 50 10.37 8.28 -23.75
C ASP A 50 10.59 7.08 -22.82
N LEU A 51 10.87 5.93 -23.42
CA LEU A 51 11.13 4.68 -22.71
C LEU A 51 12.30 4.79 -21.73
N ARG A 52 13.26 5.70 -21.97
CA ARG A 52 14.40 5.92 -21.07
C ARG A 52 13.96 6.50 -19.72
N ALA A 53 12.86 7.25 -19.70
CA ALA A 53 12.25 7.76 -18.46
C ALA A 53 11.21 6.80 -17.89
N VAL A 54 10.39 6.19 -18.76
CA VAL A 54 9.29 5.30 -18.36
C VAL A 54 9.78 4.02 -17.70
N ILE A 55 10.80 3.35 -18.25
CA ILE A 55 11.30 2.08 -17.71
C ILE A 55 11.84 2.22 -16.28
N PRO A 56 12.73 3.18 -15.97
CA PRO A 56 13.18 3.41 -14.60
C PRO A 56 12.03 3.81 -13.65
N ALA A 57 11.11 4.66 -14.12
CA ALA A 57 9.94 5.04 -13.32
C ALA A 57 9.07 3.84 -12.96
N LEU A 58 8.77 2.95 -13.92
CA LEU A 58 8.03 1.71 -13.68
C LEU A 58 8.77 0.77 -12.71
N ALA A 59 10.11 0.69 -12.80
CA ALA A 59 10.90 -0.10 -11.87
C ALA A 59 10.75 0.43 -10.43
N VAL A 60 10.86 1.75 -10.25
CA VAL A 60 10.66 2.40 -8.93
C VAL A 60 9.23 2.20 -8.44
N VAL A 61 8.21 2.39 -9.29
CA VAL A 61 6.80 2.14 -8.96
C VAL A 61 6.59 0.70 -8.52
N SER A 62 7.20 -0.27 -9.21
CA SER A 62 7.08 -1.69 -8.87
C SER A 62 7.74 -2.02 -7.53
N ILE A 63 8.88 -1.42 -7.21
CA ILE A 63 9.56 -1.59 -5.92
C ILE A 63 8.71 -0.97 -4.80
N LEU A 64 8.37 0.30 -4.93
CA LEU A 64 7.62 1.04 -3.90
C LEU A 64 6.20 0.48 -3.73
N GLY A 65 5.57 0.06 -4.83
CA GLY A 65 4.22 -0.52 -4.81
C GLY A 65 4.11 -1.88 -4.12
N GLY A 66 5.22 -2.63 -3.96
CA GLY A 66 5.24 -3.85 -3.15
C GLY A 66 5.43 -3.61 -1.65
N MET A 67 5.87 -2.43 -1.30
CA MET A 67 6.36 -2.10 0.04
C MET A 67 5.29 -2.06 1.15
N TYR A 68 4.03 -1.81 0.82
CA TYR A 68 2.95 -1.74 1.80
C TYR A 68 2.48 -3.12 2.30
N LEU A 69 2.70 -4.20 1.55
CA LEU A 69 2.15 -5.52 1.87
C LEU A 69 2.67 -6.07 3.20
N GLY A 70 3.98 -6.10 3.39
CA GLY A 70 4.61 -6.61 4.61
C GLY A 70 4.09 -5.89 5.87
N PRO A 71 4.23 -4.57 5.96
CA PRO A 71 3.69 -3.79 7.07
C PRO A 71 2.19 -3.97 7.30
N SER A 72 1.39 -4.01 6.22
CA SER A 72 -0.06 -4.20 6.35
C SER A 72 -0.40 -5.56 6.97
N PHE A 73 0.26 -6.64 6.53
CA PHE A 73 0.07 -7.97 7.15
C PHE A 73 0.55 -8.02 8.59
N ALA A 74 1.73 -7.49 8.88
CA ALA A 74 2.30 -7.47 10.22
C ALA A 74 1.37 -6.75 11.22
N MET A 75 0.87 -5.57 10.84
CA MET A 75 -0.04 -4.80 11.70
C MET A 75 -1.42 -5.45 11.80
N THR A 76 -1.99 -5.96 10.72
CA THR A 76 -3.27 -6.69 10.76
C THR A 76 -3.22 -7.90 11.70
N GLN A 77 -2.11 -8.64 11.70
CA GLN A 77 -1.91 -9.78 12.60
C GLN A 77 -1.57 -9.35 14.03
N GLY A 78 -0.92 -8.21 14.22
CA GLY A 78 -0.58 -7.65 15.52
C GLY A 78 -1.80 -7.13 16.29
N LEU A 79 -2.81 -6.65 15.57
CA LEU A 79 -4.04 -6.07 16.14
C LEU A 79 -5.11 -7.11 16.54
N VAL A 80 -4.82 -8.39 16.37
CA VAL A 80 -5.78 -9.47 16.69
C VAL A 80 -5.12 -10.55 17.55
N THR A 81 -5.95 -11.30 18.29
CA THR A 81 -5.48 -12.44 19.06
C THR A 81 -4.95 -13.56 18.15
N ILE A 82 -4.10 -14.43 18.67
CA ILE A 82 -3.43 -15.51 17.90
C ILE A 82 -4.44 -16.36 17.13
N SER A 83 -5.58 -16.69 17.74
CA SER A 83 -6.66 -17.50 17.13
C SER A 83 -7.34 -16.79 15.93
N MET A 84 -7.27 -15.47 15.84
CA MET A 84 -7.93 -14.67 14.80
C MET A 84 -6.98 -14.26 13.65
N ARG A 85 -5.68 -14.48 13.77
CA ARG A 85 -4.68 -14.04 12.78
C ARG A 85 -4.93 -14.57 11.37
N ALA A 86 -5.33 -15.85 11.26
CA ALA A 86 -5.64 -16.46 9.98
C ALA A 86 -6.86 -15.79 9.31
N VAL A 87 -7.92 -15.53 10.08
CA VAL A 87 -9.13 -14.85 9.59
C VAL A 87 -8.85 -13.41 9.20
N ALA A 88 -8.10 -12.68 10.02
CA ALA A 88 -7.73 -11.31 9.73
C ALA A 88 -6.88 -11.19 8.44
N SER A 89 -5.91 -12.10 8.27
CA SER A 89 -5.11 -12.17 7.03
C SER A 89 -5.95 -12.54 5.81
N ALA A 90 -6.90 -13.47 5.96
CA ALA A 90 -7.82 -13.83 4.88
C ALA A 90 -8.73 -12.68 4.46
N LEU A 91 -9.25 -11.91 5.43
CA LEU A 91 -10.04 -10.71 5.16
C LEU A 91 -9.23 -9.63 4.46
N LEU A 92 -7.97 -9.40 4.89
CA LEU A 92 -7.09 -8.46 4.23
C LEU A 92 -6.84 -8.88 2.77
N LEU A 93 -6.50 -10.16 2.51
CA LEU A 93 -6.32 -10.69 1.16
C LEU A 93 -7.58 -10.58 0.32
N PHE A 94 -8.74 -10.87 0.89
CA PHE A 94 -10.02 -10.76 0.22
C PHE A 94 -10.27 -9.33 -0.25
N MET A 95 -10.07 -8.33 0.63
CA MET A 95 -10.20 -6.91 0.29
C MET A 95 -9.20 -6.49 -0.79
N LEU A 96 -7.93 -6.89 -0.67
CA LEU A 96 -6.89 -6.58 -1.67
C LEU A 96 -7.24 -7.16 -3.05
N ASN A 97 -7.78 -8.38 -3.10
CA ASN A 97 -8.12 -9.02 -4.37
C ASN A 97 -9.39 -8.44 -4.98
N ILE A 98 -10.47 -8.26 -4.21
CA ILE A 98 -11.73 -7.74 -4.75
C ILE A 98 -11.59 -6.28 -5.15
N ILE A 99 -11.07 -5.44 -4.27
CA ILE A 99 -10.96 -4.00 -4.53
C ILE A 99 -9.79 -3.73 -5.48
N GLY A 100 -8.61 -4.28 -5.20
CA GLY A 100 -7.40 -3.99 -5.98
C GLY A 100 -7.42 -4.65 -7.35
N MET A 101 -7.57 -5.97 -7.42
CA MET A 101 -7.47 -6.72 -8.68
C MET A 101 -8.81 -6.85 -9.42
N GLY A 102 -9.93 -6.81 -8.70
CA GLY A 102 -11.25 -6.89 -9.31
C GLY A 102 -11.77 -5.53 -9.76
N LEU A 103 -12.06 -4.65 -8.80
CA LEU A 103 -12.67 -3.36 -9.08
C LEU A 103 -11.69 -2.34 -9.68
N GLY A 104 -10.39 -2.42 -9.34
CA GLY A 104 -9.37 -1.48 -9.84
C GLY A 104 -9.33 -1.39 -11.36
N PRO A 105 -9.08 -2.47 -12.10
CA PRO A 105 -9.08 -2.46 -13.56
C PRO A 105 -10.44 -2.07 -14.16
N TYR A 106 -11.56 -2.45 -13.53
CA TYR A 106 -12.88 -2.05 -13.95
C TYR A 106 -13.07 -0.52 -13.90
N PHE A 107 -12.72 0.13 -12.80
CA PHE A 107 -12.79 1.60 -12.69
C PHE A 107 -11.87 2.31 -13.67
N VAL A 108 -10.66 1.78 -13.89
CA VAL A 108 -9.73 2.32 -14.91
C VAL A 108 -10.36 2.21 -16.31
N GLY A 109 -10.98 1.07 -16.64
CA GLY A 109 -11.65 0.87 -17.91
C GLY A 109 -12.79 1.87 -18.12
N VAL A 110 -13.71 1.96 -17.16
CA VAL A 110 -14.83 2.92 -17.21
C VAL A 110 -14.33 4.36 -17.34
N ALA A 111 -13.33 4.75 -16.54
CA ALA A 111 -12.76 6.09 -16.65
C ALA A 111 -12.10 6.35 -18.01
N SER A 112 -11.40 5.36 -18.56
CA SER A 112 -10.80 5.44 -19.89
C SER A 112 -11.87 5.59 -20.99
N ASP A 113 -12.97 4.83 -20.90
CA ASP A 113 -14.08 4.91 -21.87
C ASP A 113 -14.76 6.28 -21.82
N MET A 114 -14.98 6.83 -20.62
CA MET A 114 -15.54 8.18 -20.45
C MET A 114 -14.63 9.28 -21.02
N LEU A 115 -13.32 9.10 -20.93
CA LEU A 115 -12.32 10.04 -21.46
C LEU A 115 -12.03 9.82 -22.95
N SER A 116 -12.49 8.74 -23.56
CA SER A 116 -12.17 8.39 -24.94
C SER A 116 -12.65 9.41 -25.97
N THR A 117 -13.77 10.09 -25.70
CA THR A 117 -14.33 11.13 -26.58
C THR A 117 -13.40 12.35 -26.72
N ASP A 118 -12.71 12.73 -25.62
CA ASP A 118 -11.88 13.95 -25.59
C ASP A 118 -10.41 13.66 -25.82
N TYR A 119 -9.92 12.47 -25.45
CA TYR A 119 -8.50 12.14 -25.39
C TYR A 119 -8.08 10.95 -26.27
N GLU A 120 -9.03 10.30 -26.95
CA GLU A 120 -8.78 9.19 -27.88
C GLU A 120 -7.78 8.15 -27.34
N ILE A 121 -6.65 7.96 -28.04
CA ILE A 121 -5.60 6.98 -27.70
C ILE A 121 -4.92 7.25 -26.34
N ASN A 122 -5.04 8.45 -25.79
CA ASN A 122 -4.45 8.84 -24.51
C ASN A 122 -5.42 8.66 -23.32
N SER A 123 -6.67 8.29 -23.56
CA SER A 123 -7.71 8.15 -22.52
C SER A 123 -7.26 7.26 -21.36
N LEU A 124 -6.64 6.11 -21.65
CA LEU A 124 -6.13 5.18 -20.65
C LEU A 124 -5.03 5.82 -19.76
N ARG A 125 -4.16 6.64 -20.33
CA ARG A 125 -3.10 7.33 -19.58
C ARG A 125 -3.69 8.29 -18.55
N TYR A 126 -4.69 9.06 -18.95
CA TYR A 126 -5.39 9.98 -18.05
C TYR A 126 -6.23 9.24 -17.00
N ALA A 127 -6.88 8.14 -17.37
CA ALA A 127 -7.60 7.29 -16.43
C ALA A 127 -6.65 6.72 -15.35
N LEU A 128 -5.46 6.26 -15.74
CA LEU A 128 -4.43 5.82 -14.79
C LEU A 128 -3.95 6.96 -13.89
N CYS A 129 -3.79 8.18 -14.44
CA CYS A 129 -3.44 9.35 -13.63
C CYS A 129 -4.52 9.70 -12.59
N LEU A 130 -5.81 9.52 -12.91
CA LEU A 130 -6.88 9.67 -11.91
C LEU A 130 -6.73 8.69 -10.77
N CYS A 131 -6.35 7.43 -11.06
CA CYS A 131 -6.13 6.43 -10.03
C CYS A 131 -4.94 6.75 -9.11
N VAL A 132 -3.98 7.58 -9.56
CA VAL A 132 -2.87 8.03 -8.70
C VAL A 132 -3.38 8.81 -7.48
N PHE A 133 -4.50 9.52 -7.59
CA PHE A 133 -5.10 10.22 -6.47
C PHE A 133 -5.60 9.28 -5.36
N ALA A 134 -5.95 8.03 -5.70
CA ALA A 134 -6.27 7.02 -4.69
C ALA A 134 -5.08 6.72 -3.75
N ASN A 135 -3.84 6.90 -4.23
CA ASN A 135 -2.65 6.74 -3.38
C ASN A 135 -2.50 7.87 -2.35
N LEU A 136 -2.94 9.10 -2.66
CA LEU A 136 -3.00 10.17 -1.66
C LEU A 136 -3.99 9.82 -0.54
N TRP A 137 -5.14 9.27 -0.91
CA TRP A 137 -6.13 8.79 0.04
C TRP A 137 -5.58 7.64 0.89
N ALA A 138 -4.90 6.69 0.27
CA ALA A 138 -4.24 5.58 0.98
C ALA A 138 -3.17 6.09 1.95
N ALA A 139 -2.28 6.98 1.52
CA ALA A 139 -1.25 7.57 2.38
C ALA A 139 -1.85 8.29 3.58
N PHE A 140 -2.92 9.07 3.37
CA PHE A 140 -3.66 9.73 4.45
C PHE A 140 -4.15 8.72 5.50
N HIS A 141 -4.72 7.58 5.07
CA HIS A 141 -5.19 6.54 5.99
C HIS A 141 -4.05 5.84 6.73
N TYR A 142 -2.90 5.62 6.09
CA TYR A 142 -1.71 5.12 6.78
C TYR A 142 -1.26 6.05 7.90
N PHE A 143 -1.21 7.36 7.66
CA PHE A 143 -0.84 8.32 8.70
C PHE A 143 -1.91 8.46 9.79
N MET A 144 -3.19 8.35 9.43
CA MET A 144 -4.26 8.32 10.43
C MET A 144 -4.19 7.07 11.31
N GLY A 145 -4.07 5.89 10.71
CA GLY A 145 -3.93 4.64 11.45
C GLY A 145 -2.70 4.58 12.35
N ALA A 146 -1.60 5.25 11.94
CA ALA A 146 -0.42 5.34 12.78
C ALA A 146 -0.65 6.11 14.10
N ARG A 147 -1.69 6.95 14.20
CA ARG A 147 -1.98 7.73 15.42
C ARG A 147 -2.49 6.86 16.55
N THR A 148 -3.35 5.90 16.23
CA THR A 148 -4.01 5.02 17.23
C THR A 148 -3.29 3.68 17.39
N LEU A 149 -2.43 3.31 16.44
CA LEU A 149 -1.80 1.99 16.36
C LEU A 149 -1.16 1.53 17.68
N ARG A 150 -0.50 2.44 18.41
CA ARG A 150 0.18 2.10 19.66
C ARG A 150 -0.81 1.67 20.74
N GLU A 151 -1.87 2.46 20.93
CA GLU A 151 -2.92 2.19 21.91
C GLU A 151 -3.65 0.88 21.59
N ASP A 152 -3.92 0.66 20.29
CA ASP A 152 -4.61 -0.54 19.80
C ASP A 152 -3.74 -1.81 20.00
N LEU A 153 -2.42 -1.72 19.79
CA LEU A 153 -1.48 -2.83 20.05
C LEU A 153 -1.36 -3.13 21.54
N ASP A 154 -1.20 -2.10 22.39
CA ASP A 154 -1.07 -2.26 23.82
C ASP A 154 -2.35 -2.89 24.41
N SER A 155 -3.54 -2.48 23.95
CA SER A 155 -4.81 -3.06 24.36
C SER A 155 -4.97 -4.53 23.94
N THR A 156 -4.49 -4.88 22.75
CA THR A 156 -4.52 -6.27 22.25
C THR A 156 -3.56 -7.17 23.05
N GLU A 157 -2.37 -6.68 23.38
CA GLU A 157 -1.41 -7.40 24.22
C GLU A 157 -1.98 -7.65 25.63
N ALA A 158 -2.63 -6.66 26.23
CA ALA A 158 -3.28 -6.79 27.53
C ALA A 158 -4.40 -7.86 27.52
N LEU A 159 -5.22 -7.89 26.47
CA LEU A 159 -6.26 -8.91 26.29
C LEU A 159 -5.69 -10.32 26.11
N MET A 160 -4.53 -10.45 25.46
CA MET A 160 -3.86 -11.75 25.30
C MET A 160 -3.28 -12.26 26.63
N MET A 161 -2.71 -11.39 27.47
CA MET A 161 -2.20 -11.74 28.80
C MET A 161 -3.36 -12.21 29.72
N GLN A 162 -4.46 -11.49 29.74
CA GLN A 162 -5.64 -11.83 30.56
C GLN A 162 -6.25 -13.20 30.21
N LYS A 163 -6.13 -13.64 28.95
CA LYS A 163 -6.65 -14.95 28.53
C LYS A 163 -5.68 -16.10 28.75
N ALA A 164 -4.42 -15.81 29.10
CA ALA A 164 -3.38 -16.80 29.40
C ALA A 164 -3.34 -17.19 30.88
N GLU A 165 -3.96 -16.42 31.75
CA GLU A 165 -4.21 -16.71 33.19
C GLU A 165 -5.49 -17.54 33.35
#